data_ca033a580f9095bab051c02ac80c0d87
#
_entry.id   ca033a580f9095bab051c02ac80c0d87
#
_cell.length_a   1.000
_cell.length_b   1.000
_cell.length_c   1.000
_cell.angle_alpha   90.00
_cell.angle_beta   90.00
_cell.angle_gamma   90.00
#
_symmetry.space_group_name_H-M   'P 1'
#
loop_
_entity.id
_entity.type
_entity.pdbx_description
1 polymer ?
#
loop_
_entity_poly.entity_id
_entity_poly.type
_entity_poly.pdbx_seq_one_letter_code
_entity_poly.pdbx_strand_id
1 'polypeptide(L)'
;MFGVRRSGLMDKVEVTEDFPANIASMLLNDQVDVGLVPVAIIPRLKEAHIITDYCIGAVGEVASVGIFSEVSMEQIETLILDYQSRTSVNLARILIKEYWKKQVNIEKATADYQHRIQGTTAAVVIGDRALAQQRQSRYYYDLSLAWQQHTGLPFVFAAWVSNKVLDEDFVDAFNRANAYGISHLDEVVKDIEFPYYDLKKYYATNISYHLDAEKKAGLQLFLQKLSELPDLS
;
A
#
# COMPACT_ATOMS: atom_id res chain seq x y z
N MET A 1 15.18 -0.43 0.78
CA MET A 1 16.46 -0.59 1.53
C MET A 1 17.74 -0.62 0.68
N PHE A 2 17.71 -1.01 -0.60
CA PHE A 2 18.90 -1.15 -1.46
C PHE A 2 19.79 0.11 -1.47
N GLY A 3 19.22 1.29 -1.72
CA GLY A 3 19.96 2.54 -1.71
C GLY A 3 20.45 2.96 -0.33
N VAL A 4 19.65 2.74 0.71
CA VAL A 4 20.04 3.06 2.10
C VAL A 4 21.28 2.26 2.52
N ARG A 5 21.32 0.96 2.21
CA ARG A 5 22.46 0.09 2.51
C ARG A 5 23.76 0.50 1.78
N ARG A 6 23.64 1.26 0.68
CA ARG A 6 24.80 1.72 -0.14
C ARG A 6 25.14 3.20 0.04
N SER A 7 24.44 3.93 0.88
CA SER A 7 24.55 5.40 1.00
C SER A 7 25.40 5.89 2.18
N GLY A 8 25.99 5.01 2.99
CA GLY A 8 26.67 5.39 4.22
C GLY A 8 25.73 5.81 5.36
N LEU A 9 24.41 5.74 5.17
CA LEU A 9 23.44 6.01 6.23
C LEU A 9 23.41 4.92 7.30
N MET A 10 23.84 3.70 6.96
CA MET A 10 23.85 2.55 7.88
C MET A 10 24.70 2.79 9.13
N ASP A 11 25.72 3.66 9.04
CA ASP A 11 26.54 4.03 10.20
C ASP A 11 25.85 5.03 11.14
N LYS A 12 24.72 5.61 10.70
CA LYS A 12 23.98 6.67 11.41
C LYS A 12 22.60 6.22 11.89
N VAL A 13 22.13 5.05 11.46
CA VAL A 13 20.78 4.57 11.74
C VAL A 13 20.80 3.11 12.17
N GLU A 14 19.91 2.76 13.08
CA GLU A 14 19.54 1.38 13.35
C GLU A 14 18.37 0.99 12.46
N VAL A 15 18.48 -0.13 11.73
CA VAL A 15 17.48 -0.56 10.75
C VAL A 15 16.76 -1.80 11.26
N THR A 16 15.44 -1.71 11.33
CA THR A 16 14.54 -2.85 11.55
C THR A 16 13.74 -3.13 10.28
N GLU A 17 13.70 -4.37 9.85
CA GLU A 17 12.89 -4.83 8.72
C GLU A 17 11.79 -5.78 9.23
N ASP A 18 10.53 -5.41 9.00
CA ASP A 18 9.36 -6.19 9.41
C ASP A 18 8.18 -5.91 8.46
N PHE A 19 7.08 -6.61 8.64
CA PHE A 19 5.84 -6.33 7.90
C PHE A 19 5.36 -4.90 8.13
N PRO A 20 4.78 -4.25 7.09
CA PRO A 20 4.33 -2.85 7.18
C PRO A 20 3.41 -2.56 8.37
N ALA A 21 2.56 -3.53 8.75
CA ALA A 21 1.67 -3.37 9.91
C ALA A 21 2.44 -3.33 11.24
N ASN A 22 3.54 -4.09 11.37
CA ASN A 22 4.39 -4.10 12.55
C ASN A 22 5.19 -2.81 12.64
N ILE A 23 5.82 -2.37 11.55
CA ILE A 23 6.54 -1.08 11.48
C ILE A 23 5.58 0.07 11.83
N ALA A 24 4.34 0.05 11.32
CA ALA A 24 3.32 1.04 11.68
C ALA A 24 3.01 1.03 13.19
N SER A 25 2.94 -0.14 13.81
CA SER A 25 2.74 -0.26 15.26
C SER A 25 3.94 0.25 16.05
N MET A 26 5.16 -0.04 15.59
CA MET A 26 6.38 0.47 16.21
C MET A 26 6.45 2.00 16.15
N LEU A 27 6.10 2.60 15.00
CA LEU A 27 6.08 4.06 14.83
C LEU A 27 5.01 4.71 15.73
N LEU A 28 3.82 4.11 15.85
CA LEU A 28 2.75 4.59 16.75
C LEU A 28 3.11 4.53 18.22
N ASN A 29 4.01 3.62 18.62
CA ASN A 29 4.46 3.41 20.00
C ASN A 29 5.85 4.03 20.28
N ASP A 30 6.34 4.91 19.41
CA ASP A 30 7.64 5.58 19.53
C ASP A 30 8.84 4.61 19.65
N GLN A 31 8.72 3.40 19.09
CA GLN A 31 9.78 2.39 19.06
C GLN A 31 10.72 2.56 17.87
N VAL A 32 10.30 3.27 16.85
CA VAL A 32 11.11 3.73 15.71
C VAL A 32 10.77 5.18 15.40
N ASP A 33 11.74 5.91 14.86
CA ASP A 33 11.57 7.33 14.53
C ASP A 33 11.01 7.53 13.12
N VAL A 34 11.32 6.60 12.21
CA VAL A 34 10.94 6.64 10.79
C VAL A 34 10.47 5.27 10.36
N GLY A 35 9.41 5.22 9.55
CA GLY A 35 8.93 3.97 8.96
C GLY A 35 8.36 4.17 7.57
N LEU A 36 8.55 3.17 6.70
CA LEU A 36 7.72 3.03 5.49
C LEU A 36 6.41 2.38 5.92
N VAL A 37 5.39 3.19 6.09
CA VAL A 37 4.14 2.76 6.72
C VAL A 37 2.92 2.97 5.83
N PRO A 38 1.87 2.14 5.99
CA PRO A 38 0.59 2.38 5.33
C PRO A 38 0.05 3.77 5.66
N VAL A 39 -0.32 4.55 4.65
CA VAL A 39 -0.74 5.96 4.86
C VAL A 39 -1.98 6.11 5.73
N ALA A 40 -2.82 5.08 5.83
CA ALA A 40 -3.99 5.09 6.72
C ALA A 40 -3.66 5.22 8.22
N ILE A 41 -2.39 5.08 8.63
CA ILE A 41 -2.00 5.28 10.04
C ILE A 41 -1.64 6.74 10.35
N ILE A 42 -1.39 7.57 9.34
CA ILE A 42 -0.94 8.96 9.50
C ILE A 42 -1.85 9.75 10.46
N PRO A 43 -3.19 9.70 10.35
CA PRO A 43 -4.06 10.44 11.28
C PRO A 43 -4.04 9.93 12.73
N ARG A 44 -3.41 8.80 13.01
CA ARG A 44 -3.30 8.20 14.34
C ARG A 44 -2.01 8.57 15.06
N LEU A 45 -1.04 9.12 14.35
CA LEU A 45 0.21 9.64 14.92
C LEU A 45 -0.08 10.96 15.62
N LYS A 46 0.58 11.21 16.76
CA LYS A 46 0.51 12.50 17.47
C LYS A 46 1.13 13.61 16.63
N GLU A 47 2.20 13.28 15.96
CA GLU A 47 2.93 14.11 15.02
C GLU A 47 3.31 13.23 13.82
N ALA A 48 3.16 13.73 12.59
CA ALA A 48 3.43 12.98 11.39
C ALA A 48 4.05 13.85 10.30
N HIS A 49 5.24 13.47 9.87
CA HIS A 49 5.97 14.12 8.79
C HIS A 49 6.25 13.11 7.69
N ILE A 50 5.77 13.37 6.47
CA ILE A 50 6.25 12.64 5.30
C ILE A 50 7.60 13.23 4.92
N ILE A 51 8.66 12.45 5.07
CA ILE A 51 10.04 12.92 5.07
C ILE A 51 10.76 12.76 3.73
N THR A 52 10.10 12.20 2.70
CA THR A 52 10.74 11.98 1.41
C THR A 52 9.85 12.36 0.23
N ASP A 53 10.48 12.59 -0.92
CA ASP A 53 9.80 12.74 -2.20
C ASP A 53 9.40 11.39 -2.82
N TYR A 54 9.45 10.30 -2.05
CA TYR A 54 9.19 8.95 -2.52
C TYR A 54 8.13 8.25 -1.67
N CYS A 55 7.34 7.43 -2.34
CA CYS A 55 6.25 6.65 -1.74
C CYS A 55 6.12 5.29 -2.44
N ILE A 56 5.24 4.45 -1.93
CA ILE A 56 4.68 3.33 -2.67
C ILE A 56 3.30 3.77 -3.15
N GLY A 57 3.22 4.15 -4.41
CA GLY A 57 1.99 4.59 -5.05
C GLY A 57 1.77 3.92 -6.39
N ALA A 58 0.68 4.27 -7.07
CA ALA A 58 0.41 3.82 -8.43
C ALA A 58 -0.40 4.86 -9.21
N VAL A 59 -0.17 4.89 -10.53
CA VAL A 59 -0.96 5.61 -11.52
C VAL A 59 -1.60 4.55 -12.41
N GLY A 60 -2.90 4.35 -12.32
CA GLY A 60 -3.57 3.21 -12.95
C GLY A 60 -3.49 1.93 -12.12
N GLU A 61 -3.24 0.82 -12.77
CA GLU A 61 -3.15 -0.49 -12.11
C GLU A 61 -1.90 -0.63 -11.23
N VAL A 62 -2.11 -1.05 -9.97
CA VAL A 62 -1.03 -1.47 -9.08
C VAL A 62 -0.71 -2.95 -9.21
N ALA A 63 -1.60 -3.75 -9.75
CA ALA A 63 -1.56 -5.19 -9.91
C ALA A 63 -1.54 -6.01 -8.60
N SER A 64 -0.94 -5.50 -7.54
CA SER A 64 -0.73 -6.22 -6.28
C SER A 64 -1.71 -5.87 -5.16
N VAL A 65 -2.79 -5.13 -5.46
CA VAL A 65 -3.82 -4.77 -4.47
C VAL A 65 -5.19 -4.78 -5.15
N GLY A 66 -6.05 -5.71 -4.76
CA GLY A 66 -7.35 -5.82 -5.39
C GLY A 66 -8.39 -6.60 -4.61
N ILE A 67 -9.62 -6.52 -5.11
CA ILE A 67 -10.73 -7.40 -4.72
C ILE A 67 -10.76 -8.55 -5.72
N PHE A 68 -10.76 -9.77 -5.18
CA PHE A 68 -10.81 -11.02 -5.93
C PHE A 68 -12.11 -11.74 -5.68
N SER A 69 -12.73 -12.29 -6.73
CA SER A 69 -14.06 -12.90 -6.67
C SER A 69 -14.26 -13.95 -7.76
N GLU A 70 -15.19 -14.88 -7.51
CA GLU A 70 -15.68 -15.82 -8.50
C GLU A 70 -16.92 -15.31 -9.25
N VAL A 71 -17.52 -14.22 -8.76
CA VAL A 71 -18.70 -13.58 -9.35
C VAL A 71 -18.43 -12.11 -9.66
N SER A 72 -19.28 -11.51 -10.50
CA SER A 72 -19.15 -10.06 -10.79
C SER A 72 -19.38 -9.20 -9.56
N MET A 73 -18.91 -7.94 -9.60
CA MET A 73 -19.01 -7.00 -8.46
C MET A 73 -20.45 -6.89 -7.95
N GLU A 74 -21.43 -6.92 -8.86
CA GLU A 74 -22.86 -6.79 -8.52
C GLU A 74 -23.39 -7.96 -7.69
N GLN A 75 -22.75 -9.12 -7.80
CA GLN A 75 -23.16 -10.35 -7.11
C GLN A 75 -22.41 -10.62 -5.82
N ILE A 76 -21.40 -9.80 -5.47
CA ILE A 76 -20.66 -9.93 -4.22
C ILE A 76 -21.59 -9.56 -3.06
N GLU A 77 -21.73 -10.44 -2.08
CA GLU A 77 -22.50 -10.25 -0.84
C GLU A 77 -21.60 -10.10 0.39
N THR A 78 -20.43 -10.76 0.39
CA THR A 78 -19.47 -10.71 1.50
C THR A 78 -18.09 -10.32 0.98
N LEU A 79 -17.43 -9.39 1.70
CA LEU A 79 -16.06 -8.97 1.45
C LEU A 79 -15.19 -9.23 2.66
N ILE A 80 -14.21 -10.12 2.51
CA ILE A 80 -13.18 -10.40 3.51
C ILE A 80 -12.08 -9.36 3.36
N LEU A 81 -11.72 -8.69 4.46
CA LEU A 81 -10.67 -7.67 4.50
C LEU A 81 -9.33 -8.26 4.96
N ASP A 82 -8.27 -8.05 4.16
CA ASP A 82 -6.91 -8.49 4.49
C ASP A 82 -6.43 -7.94 5.84
N TYR A 83 -5.73 -8.76 6.63
CA TYR A 83 -5.24 -8.38 7.96
C TYR A 83 -3.91 -7.63 7.94
N GLN A 84 -3.18 -7.62 6.80
CA GLN A 84 -1.83 -7.04 6.70
C GLN A 84 -1.81 -5.59 6.21
N SER A 85 -2.93 -5.05 5.66
CA SER A 85 -2.94 -3.71 5.10
C SER A 85 -4.09 -2.86 5.60
N ARG A 86 -3.78 -1.86 6.40
CA ARG A 86 -4.76 -0.86 6.85
C ARG A 86 -5.20 0.08 5.72
N THR A 87 -4.28 0.46 4.83
CA THR A 87 -4.60 1.35 3.70
C THR A 87 -5.51 0.66 2.69
N SER A 88 -5.14 -0.55 2.23
CA SER A 88 -5.87 -1.25 1.16
C SER A 88 -7.29 -1.64 1.58
N VAL A 89 -7.49 -2.08 2.84
CA VAL A 89 -8.83 -2.43 3.33
C VAL A 89 -9.74 -1.20 3.44
N ASN A 90 -9.22 -0.06 3.88
CA ASN A 90 -10.01 1.17 3.92
C ASN A 90 -10.28 1.73 2.53
N LEU A 91 -9.32 1.62 1.59
CA LEU A 91 -9.55 1.94 0.18
C LEU A 91 -10.68 1.09 -0.41
N ALA A 92 -10.66 -0.23 -0.16
CA ALA A 92 -11.74 -1.11 -0.63
C ALA A 92 -13.10 -0.71 -0.05
N ARG A 93 -13.18 -0.37 1.24
CA ARG A 93 -14.42 0.10 1.89
C ARG A 93 -14.95 1.39 1.28
N ILE A 94 -14.07 2.36 1.02
CA ILE A 94 -14.44 3.61 0.34
C ILE A 94 -14.99 3.30 -1.05
N LEU A 95 -14.28 2.49 -1.84
CA LEU A 95 -14.67 2.19 -3.22
C LEU A 95 -15.96 1.36 -3.30
N ILE A 96 -16.16 0.38 -2.41
CA ILE A 96 -17.42 -0.37 -2.33
C ILE A 96 -18.60 0.58 -2.12
N LYS A 97 -18.45 1.52 -1.19
CA LYS A 97 -19.51 2.49 -0.84
C LYS A 97 -19.73 3.54 -1.93
N GLU A 98 -18.67 4.17 -2.43
CA GLU A 98 -18.77 5.39 -3.22
C GLU A 98 -18.69 5.15 -4.74
N TYR A 99 -17.85 4.22 -5.18
CA TYR A 99 -17.64 3.92 -6.58
C TYR A 99 -18.59 2.83 -7.09
N TRP A 100 -18.58 1.68 -6.44
CA TRP A 100 -19.50 0.57 -6.80
C TRP A 100 -20.89 0.70 -6.19
N LYS A 101 -21.08 1.59 -5.21
CA LYS A 101 -22.38 1.91 -4.56
C LYS A 101 -23.06 0.66 -4.00
N LYS A 102 -22.28 -0.21 -3.36
CA LYS A 102 -22.75 -1.46 -2.79
C LYS A 102 -22.75 -1.48 -1.28
N GLN A 103 -23.63 -2.32 -0.74
CA GLN A 103 -23.59 -2.76 0.65
C GLN A 103 -23.23 -4.25 0.65
N VAL A 104 -22.20 -4.61 1.39
CA VAL A 104 -21.71 -5.98 1.54
C VAL A 104 -21.46 -6.27 3.02
N ASN A 105 -21.56 -7.54 3.41
CA ASN A 105 -21.10 -7.96 4.72
C ASN A 105 -19.59 -7.88 4.77
N ILE A 106 -19.05 -7.24 5.79
CA ILE A 106 -17.60 -7.10 5.99
C ILE A 106 -17.13 -8.14 7.01
N GLU A 107 -16.15 -8.93 6.62
CA GLU A 107 -15.47 -9.88 7.50
C GLU A 107 -13.99 -9.57 7.62
N LYS A 108 -13.40 -9.77 8.80
CA LYS A 108 -11.95 -9.68 9.00
C LYS A 108 -11.31 -11.01 8.58
N ALA A 109 -10.24 -10.93 7.80
CA ALA A 109 -9.51 -12.12 7.39
C ALA A 109 -8.81 -12.78 8.59
N THR A 110 -8.82 -14.11 8.58
CA THR A 110 -7.92 -14.97 9.34
C THR A 110 -6.77 -15.44 8.43
N ALA A 111 -5.80 -16.18 8.95
CA ALA A 111 -4.78 -16.79 8.11
C ALA A 111 -5.42 -17.66 7.00
N ASP A 112 -4.78 -17.69 5.85
CA ASP A 112 -5.17 -18.53 4.69
C ASP A 112 -6.62 -18.32 4.18
N TYR A 113 -7.14 -17.08 4.28
CA TYR A 113 -8.52 -16.76 3.91
C TYR A 113 -8.80 -16.83 2.39
N GLN A 114 -7.78 -16.91 1.53
CA GLN A 114 -7.96 -16.91 0.07
C GLN A 114 -8.80 -18.09 -0.43
N HIS A 115 -8.77 -19.25 0.26
CA HIS A 115 -9.63 -20.40 -0.07
C HIS A 115 -11.12 -20.13 0.14
N ARG A 116 -11.46 -19.05 0.86
CA ARG A 116 -12.85 -18.62 1.07
C ARG A 116 -13.39 -17.73 -0.07
N ILE A 117 -12.55 -17.38 -1.05
CA ILE A 117 -12.98 -16.66 -2.27
C ILE A 117 -13.75 -17.67 -3.12
N GLN A 118 -15.07 -17.75 -2.89
CA GLN A 118 -15.98 -18.67 -3.60
C GLN A 118 -17.43 -18.19 -3.47
N GLY A 119 -18.27 -18.59 -4.44
CA GLY A 119 -19.66 -18.15 -4.50
C GLY A 119 -19.76 -16.63 -4.52
N THR A 120 -20.53 -16.02 -3.61
CA THR A 120 -20.71 -14.57 -3.50
C THR A 120 -19.72 -13.91 -2.51
N THR A 121 -18.75 -14.67 -2.00
CA THR A 121 -17.71 -14.16 -1.09
C THR A 121 -16.48 -13.74 -1.88
N ALA A 122 -16.11 -12.48 -1.76
CA ALA A 122 -14.90 -11.88 -2.30
C ALA A 122 -13.90 -11.55 -1.18
N ALA A 123 -12.66 -11.27 -1.56
CA ALA A 123 -11.66 -10.82 -0.59
C ALA A 123 -10.74 -9.75 -1.16
N VAL A 124 -10.33 -8.83 -0.28
CA VAL A 124 -9.18 -7.95 -0.54
C VAL A 124 -7.92 -8.79 -0.33
N VAL A 125 -7.07 -8.87 -1.36
CA VAL A 125 -5.77 -9.54 -1.28
C VAL A 125 -4.69 -8.56 -1.71
N ILE A 126 -3.52 -8.62 -1.04
CA ILE A 126 -2.42 -7.69 -1.29
C ILE A 126 -1.08 -8.39 -1.48
N GLY A 127 -0.14 -7.64 -2.08
CA GLY A 127 1.26 -8.06 -2.24
C GLY A 127 1.41 -9.30 -3.13
N ASP A 128 2.40 -10.12 -2.82
CA ASP A 128 2.72 -11.34 -3.59
C ASP A 128 1.52 -12.29 -3.69
N ARG A 129 0.70 -12.34 -2.63
CA ARG A 129 -0.53 -13.14 -2.63
C ARG A 129 -1.54 -12.67 -3.66
N ALA A 130 -1.65 -11.35 -3.88
CA ALA A 130 -2.53 -10.80 -4.91
C ALA A 130 -2.03 -11.16 -6.31
N LEU A 131 -0.72 -11.04 -6.57
CA LEU A 131 -0.13 -11.43 -7.85
C LEU A 131 -0.33 -12.92 -8.17
N ALA A 132 -0.26 -13.78 -7.15
CA ALA A 132 -0.57 -15.20 -7.29
C ALA A 132 -2.08 -15.46 -7.51
N GLN A 133 -2.94 -14.74 -6.79
CA GLN A 133 -4.40 -14.90 -6.82
C GLN A 133 -5.01 -14.52 -8.17
N GLN A 134 -4.39 -13.62 -8.94
CA GLN A 134 -4.86 -13.25 -10.29
C GLN A 134 -5.02 -14.44 -11.24
N ARG A 135 -4.25 -15.52 -11.03
CA ARG A 135 -4.32 -16.73 -11.84
C ARG A 135 -5.43 -17.70 -11.42
N GLN A 136 -6.02 -17.46 -10.27
CA GLN A 136 -6.98 -18.38 -9.63
C GLN A 136 -8.41 -17.83 -9.66
N SER A 137 -8.57 -16.51 -9.45
CA SER A 137 -9.89 -15.88 -9.39
C SER A 137 -10.40 -15.49 -10.77
N ARG A 138 -11.69 -15.67 -10.98
CA ARG A 138 -12.37 -15.30 -12.23
C ARG A 138 -12.46 -13.79 -12.43
N TYR A 139 -12.61 -13.04 -11.34
CA TYR A 139 -12.72 -11.57 -11.34
C TYR A 139 -11.65 -10.96 -10.46
N TYR A 140 -11.05 -9.91 -10.96
CA TYR A 140 -10.07 -9.08 -10.26
C TYR A 140 -10.40 -7.61 -10.48
N TYR A 141 -10.51 -6.88 -9.38
CA TYR A 141 -10.76 -5.44 -9.37
C TYR A 141 -9.59 -4.74 -8.70
N ASP A 142 -8.72 -4.13 -9.50
CA ASP A 142 -7.57 -3.36 -9.02
C ASP A 142 -8.04 -2.12 -8.28
N LEU A 143 -7.62 -1.95 -7.02
CA LEU A 143 -8.10 -0.86 -6.18
C LEU A 143 -7.50 0.49 -6.57
N SER A 144 -6.27 0.53 -7.11
CA SER A 144 -5.66 1.77 -7.56
C SER A 144 -6.30 2.28 -8.84
N LEU A 145 -6.56 1.38 -9.80
CA LEU A 145 -7.30 1.73 -11.02
C LEU A 145 -8.70 2.22 -10.71
N ALA A 146 -9.43 1.50 -9.83
CA ALA A 146 -10.77 1.90 -9.40
C ALA A 146 -10.78 3.28 -8.70
N TRP A 147 -9.78 3.55 -7.85
CA TRP A 147 -9.60 4.87 -7.24
C TRP A 147 -9.39 5.96 -8.29
N GLN A 148 -8.51 5.74 -9.26
CA GLN A 148 -8.26 6.71 -10.32
C GLN A 148 -9.50 6.93 -11.19
N GLN A 149 -10.24 5.89 -11.52
CA GLN A 149 -11.50 6.02 -12.27
C GLN A 149 -12.57 6.79 -11.49
N HIS A 150 -12.59 6.64 -10.16
CA HIS A 150 -13.54 7.34 -9.29
C HIS A 150 -13.18 8.81 -9.06
N THR A 151 -11.89 9.12 -8.87
CA THR A 151 -11.43 10.43 -8.37
C THR A 151 -10.64 11.25 -9.40
N GLY A 152 -10.12 10.62 -10.44
CA GLY A 152 -9.17 11.21 -11.38
C GLY A 152 -7.73 11.30 -10.85
N LEU A 153 -7.45 10.88 -9.61
CA LEU A 153 -6.18 11.03 -8.93
C LEU A 153 -5.45 9.68 -8.76
N PRO A 154 -4.09 9.68 -8.79
CA PRO A 154 -3.30 8.51 -8.43
C PRO A 154 -3.45 8.16 -6.94
N PHE A 155 -3.06 6.93 -6.57
CA PHE A 155 -3.16 6.46 -5.19
C PHE A 155 -1.80 6.26 -4.53
N VAL A 156 -1.74 6.54 -3.21
CA VAL A 156 -0.56 6.30 -2.35
C VAL A 156 -0.91 5.26 -1.30
N PHE A 157 -0.19 4.14 -1.30
CA PHE A 157 -0.39 3.03 -0.35
C PHE A 157 0.45 3.18 0.92
N ALA A 158 1.72 3.55 0.76
CA ALA A 158 2.65 3.73 1.86
C ALA A 158 3.58 4.92 1.58
N ALA A 159 4.04 5.56 2.65
CA ALA A 159 5.00 6.65 2.60
C ALA A 159 6.02 6.51 3.74
N TRP A 160 7.19 7.11 3.57
CA TRP A 160 8.16 7.28 4.64
C TRP A 160 7.68 8.37 5.59
N VAL A 161 7.33 7.98 6.80
CA VAL A 161 6.76 8.88 7.82
C VAL A 161 7.63 8.88 9.06
N SER A 162 7.86 10.07 9.61
CA SER A 162 8.48 10.26 10.93
C SER A 162 7.43 10.73 11.94
N ASN A 163 7.59 10.32 13.20
CA ASN A 163 6.82 10.79 14.37
C ASN A 163 7.42 12.04 15.03
N LYS A 164 8.44 12.64 14.42
CA LYS A 164 9.11 13.88 14.87
C LYS A 164 9.75 14.61 13.71
N VAL A 165 10.10 15.88 13.90
CA VAL A 165 10.94 16.63 12.97
C VAL A 165 12.35 16.03 12.95
N LEU A 166 12.90 15.81 11.76
CA LEU A 166 14.25 15.29 11.56
C LEU A 166 15.18 16.37 11.03
N ASP A 167 16.47 16.13 11.18
CA ASP A 167 17.52 16.96 10.64
C ASP A 167 17.46 17.00 9.10
N GLU A 168 17.60 18.19 8.50
CA GLU A 168 17.50 18.40 7.06
C GLU A 168 18.57 17.63 6.27
N ASP A 169 19.82 17.59 6.79
CA ASP A 169 20.92 16.84 6.16
C ASP A 169 20.62 15.33 6.11
N PHE A 170 19.96 14.82 7.15
CA PHE A 170 19.50 13.43 7.18
C PHE A 170 18.39 13.19 6.14
N VAL A 171 17.39 14.06 6.08
CA VAL A 171 16.27 13.96 5.11
C VAL A 171 16.80 14.00 3.69
N ASP A 172 17.72 14.90 3.37
CA ASP A 172 18.36 15.00 2.06
C ASP A 172 19.18 13.76 1.70
N ALA A 173 19.96 13.24 2.65
CA ALA A 173 20.73 12.02 2.45
C ALA A 173 19.81 10.81 2.23
N PHE A 174 18.69 10.75 2.95
CA PHE A 174 17.69 9.69 2.83
C PHE A 174 16.93 9.77 1.50
N ASN A 175 16.59 10.97 1.02
CA ASN A 175 16.04 11.18 -0.32
C ASN A 175 16.99 10.71 -1.42
N ARG A 176 18.29 11.07 -1.34
CA ARG A 176 19.30 10.60 -2.30
C ARG A 176 19.43 9.07 -2.28
N ALA A 177 19.36 8.45 -1.11
CA ALA A 177 19.40 6.99 -0.98
C ALA A 177 18.19 6.31 -1.64
N ASN A 178 16.98 6.87 -1.47
CA ASN A 178 15.78 6.37 -2.14
C ASN A 178 15.89 6.54 -3.66
N ALA A 179 16.31 7.71 -4.15
CA ALA A 179 16.55 7.97 -5.58
C ALA A 179 17.51 6.94 -6.18
N TYR A 180 18.64 6.69 -5.50
CA TYR A 180 19.62 5.70 -5.93
C TYR A 180 19.00 4.29 -6.03
N GLY A 181 18.26 3.87 -5.01
CA GLY A 181 17.59 2.56 -5.02
C GLY A 181 16.61 2.39 -6.17
N ILE A 182 15.82 3.43 -6.47
CA ILE A 182 14.84 3.43 -7.56
C ILE A 182 15.53 3.42 -8.93
N SER A 183 16.64 4.14 -9.10
CA SER A 183 17.39 4.15 -10.36
C SER A 183 18.12 2.82 -10.66
N HIS A 184 18.21 1.91 -9.67
CA HIS A 184 18.87 0.61 -9.80
C HIS A 184 17.92 -0.59 -9.63
N LEU A 185 16.65 -0.42 -10.01
CA LEU A 185 15.64 -1.49 -9.89
C LEU A 185 16.03 -2.78 -10.63
N ASP A 186 16.70 -2.67 -11.76
CA ASP A 186 17.22 -3.84 -12.50
C ASP A 186 18.19 -4.68 -11.67
N GLU A 187 19.03 -4.04 -10.85
CA GLU A 187 19.92 -4.76 -9.93
C GLU A 187 19.14 -5.36 -8.75
N VAL A 188 18.10 -4.66 -8.28
CA VAL A 188 17.27 -5.12 -7.15
C VAL A 188 16.54 -6.41 -7.49
N VAL A 189 16.04 -6.54 -8.71
CA VAL A 189 15.20 -7.69 -9.12
C VAL A 189 15.99 -8.82 -9.79
N LYS A 190 17.28 -8.60 -10.10
CA LYS A 190 18.11 -9.49 -10.95
C LYS A 190 18.11 -10.95 -10.51
N ASP A 191 18.20 -11.18 -9.20
CA ASP A 191 18.35 -12.51 -8.62
C ASP A 191 17.08 -13.00 -7.89
N ILE A 192 15.93 -12.32 -8.13
CA ILE A 192 14.67 -12.69 -7.51
C ILE A 192 13.82 -13.49 -8.51
N GLU A 193 13.62 -14.77 -8.21
CA GLU A 193 12.67 -15.60 -8.95
C GLU A 193 11.27 -15.45 -8.36
N PHE A 194 10.33 -15.01 -9.19
CA PHE A 194 8.93 -14.91 -8.82
C PHE A 194 8.03 -15.41 -9.96
N PRO A 195 7.48 -16.61 -9.87
CA PRO A 195 6.82 -17.28 -11.00
C PRO A 195 5.45 -16.71 -11.36
N TYR A 196 4.87 -15.87 -10.49
CA TYR A 196 3.49 -15.40 -10.64
C TYR A 196 3.36 -14.12 -11.45
N TYR A 197 4.38 -13.28 -11.48
CA TYR A 197 4.37 -11.98 -12.15
C TYR A 197 5.78 -11.57 -12.57
N ASP A 198 5.90 -10.77 -13.63
CA ASP A 198 7.17 -10.14 -14.02
C ASP A 198 7.52 -9.01 -13.03
N LEU A 199 8.46 -9.27 -12.13
CA LEU A 199 8.87 -8.30 -11.09
C LEU A 199 9.50 -7.05 -11.68
N LYS A 200 10.22 -7.14 -12.81
CA LYS A 200 10.78 -5.97 -13.48
C LYS A 200 9.65 -5.06 -13.97
N LYS A 201 8.67 -5.62 -14.64
CA LYS A 201 7.46 -4.89 -15.06
C LYS A 201 6.72 -4.32 -13.84
N TYR A 202 6.54 -5.11 -12.79
CA TYR A 202 5.86 -4.67 -11.57
C TYR A 202 6.52 -3.45 -10.96
N TYR A 203 7.82 -3.49 -10.67
CA TYR A 203 8.53 -2.39 -10.03
C TYR A 203 8.76 -1.20 -10.96
N ALA A 204 8.87 -1.38 -12.27
CA ALA A 204 9.12 -0.30 -13.22
C ALA A 204 7.84 0.37 -13.73
N THR A 205 6.69 -0.33 -13.73
CA THR A 205 5.47 0.14 -14.40
C THR A 205 4.26 0.25 -13.49
N ASN A 206 4.04 -0.75 -12.60
CA ASN A 206 2.87 -0.77 -11.73
C ASN A 206 3.08 0.09 -10.48
N ILE A 207 4.31 0.14 -9.95
CA ILE A 207 4.63 1.01 -8.82
C ILE A 207 5.11 2.37 -9.32
N SER A 208 4.57 3.43 -8.75
CA SER A 208 4.98 4.81 -8.99
C SER A 208 5.54 5.42 -7.71
N TYR A 209 6.85 5.68 -7.70
CA TYR A 209 7.56 6.02 -6.47
C TYR A 209 7.59 7.51 -6.15
N HIS A 210 7.62 8.40 -7.15
CA HIS A 210 7.72 9.83 -6.89
C HIS A 210 6.42 10.37 -6.28
N LEU A 211 6.51 11.02 -5.12
CA LEU A 211 5.38 11.65 -4.42
C LEU A 211 5.17 13.08 -4.95
N ASP A 212 4.67 13.17 -6.17
CA ASP A 212 4.35 14.41 -6.87
C ASP A 212 3.08 15.11 -6.33
N ALA A 213 2.73 16.24 -6.93
CA ALA A 213 1.57 17.03 -6.52
C ALA A 213 0.24 16.27 -6.66
N GLU A 214 0.08 15.45 -7.71
CA GLU A 214 -1.14 14.68 -7.94
C GLU A 214 -1.30 13.57 -6.90
N LYS A 215 -0.20 12.85 -6.56
CA LYS A 215 -0.22 11.85 -5.48
C LYS A 215 -0.45 12.49 -4.12
N LYS A 216 0.10 13.68 -3.85
CA LYS A 216 -0.19 14.42 -2.61
C LYS A 216 -1.67 14.78 -2.52
N ALA A 217 -2.28 15.22 -3.63
CA ALA A 217 -3.73 15.49 -3.69
C ALA A 217 -4.55 14.20 -3.49
N GLY A 218 -4.17 13.09 -4.14
CA GLY A 218 -4.82 11.79 -3.96
C GLY A 218 -4.72 11.28 -2.52
N LEU A 219 -3.54 11.42 -1.90
CA LEU A 219 -3.33 11.08 -0.49
C LEU A 219 -4.22 11.93 0.44
N GLN A 220 -4.27 13.23 0.23
CA GLN A 220 -5.10 14.13 1.03
C GLN A 220 -6.58 13.75 0.93
N LEU A 221 -7.08 13.50 -0.28
CA LEU A 221 -8.45 13.06 -0.49
C LEU A 221 -8.73 11.72 0.18
N PHE A 222 -7.80 10.75 0.09
CA PHE A 222 -7.95 9.47 0.78
C PHE A 222 -8.03 9.64 2.31
N LEU A 223 -7.16 10.45 2.91
CA LEU A 223 -7.17 10.69 4.36
C LEU A 223 -8.45 11.39 4.82
N GLN A 224 -8.98 12.32 4.02
CA GLN A 224 -10.29 12.93 4.27
C GLN A 224 -11.40 11.87 4.27
N LYS A 225 -11.51 11.05 3.21
CA LYS A 225 -12.52 9.99 3.13
C LYS A 225 -12.37 8.93 4.22
N LEU A 226 -11.14 8.65 4.63
CA LEU A 226 -10.85 7.75 5.74
C LEU A 226 -11.47 8.24 7.06
N SER A 227 -11.43 9.56 7.32
CA SER A 227 -12.02 10.15 8.53
C SER A 227 -13.56 10.07 8.57
N GLU A 228 -14.20 9.86 7.42
CA GLU A 228 -15.65 9.71 7.26
C GLU A 228 -16.12 8.24 7.35
N LEU A 229 -15.19 7.29 7.39
CA LEU A 229 -15.52 5.87 7.53
C LEU A 229 -15.83 5.53 9.00
N PRO A 230 -16.88 4.75 9.24
CA PRO A 230 -17.12 4.21 10.57
C PRO A 230 -15.99 3.26 10.96
N ASP A 231 -15.68 3.20 12.25
CA ASP A 231 -14.72 2.23 12.77
C ASP A 231 -15.15 0.79 12.41
N LEU A 232 -14.19 -0.08 12.15
CA LEU A 232 -14.44 -1.52 12.01
C LEU A 232 -14.65 -2.10 13.41
N SER A 233 -15.91 -2.27 13.78
CA SER A 233 -16.30 -2.98 14.99
C SER A 233 -15.74 -4.41 15.04
#